data_85dde1e6db98baa4dfcce03990f5e9f2
#
_entry.id   85dde1e6db98baa4dfcce03990f5e9f2
#
_cell.length_a   1.000
_cell.length_b   1.000
_cell.length_c   1.000
_cell.angle_alpha   90.00
_cell.angle_beta   90.00
_cell.angle_gamma   90.00
#
_symmetry.space_group_name_H-M   'P 1'
#
loop_
_entity.id
_entity.type
_entity.pdbx_description
1 polymer ?
#
loop_
_entity_poly.entity_id
_entity_poly.type
_entity_poly.pdbx_seq_one_letter_code
_entity_poly.pdbx_strand_id
1 'polypeptide(L)'
;MLTEETAQGVLTHQYDELSNRTATTFPDGRTQRHLYYGSGHLQQINLDREVISEFTRDALHREVLRSQGRLSTRQLYDPAGRLKRRETYSGMRGVVPETFTDRQYSYSGEDELLKTRHSRRGETDYFYDPTGRITACRSEDEGYLASWQYDAAGNLLGRRAGERATAENSVVPFNRLMSYRGVHYRYDEFGRTVEKEGRSGTQSYRYDAEHRMVEVTTARGTYRYVYDALGRRTEKQHISPDGKPYNRTKFLWDGMRLAQESRPEGISSLYIYRDPGSYEPLARVDKAGKEGPNRILYFHTDVNGAPEEMTDSDGKIVWETGYQVWGNTIQEKDHGGVEQNLRYQGQYLDRETGL
;
A
#
# COMPACT_ATOMS: atom_id res chain seq x y z
N MET A 1 24.70 -2.20 -7.62
CA MET A 1 24.42 -1.10 -8.59
C MET A 1 24.66 0.22 -7.88
N LEU A 2 25.51 1.08 -8.41
CA LEU A 2 25.87 2.37 -7.78
C LEU A 2 24.96 3.52 -8.21
N THR A 3 24.42 3.43 -9.41
CA THR A 3 23.51 4.45 -9.95
C THR A 3 22.36 3.80 -10.71
N GLU A 4 21.20 4.43 -10.65
CA GLU A 4 20.03 4.09 -11.45
C GLU A 4 19.54 5.37 -12.13
N GLU A 5 19.58 5.41 -13.45
CA GLU A 5 19.12 6.56 -14.23
C GLU A 5 17.69 6.32 -14.73
N THR A 6 16.84 7.31 -14.54
CA THR A 6 15.44 7.30 -14.94
C THR A 6 15.11 8.61 -15.65
N ALA A 7 13.93 8.69 -16.29
CA ALA A 7 13.44 9.93 -16.90
C ALA A 7 13.25 11.08 -15.87
N GLN A 8 13.16 10.77 -14.57
CA GLN A 8 13.01 11.73 -13.49
C GLN A 8 14.34 12.12 -12.84
N GLY A 9 15.45 11.52 -13.27
CA GLY A 9 16.80 11.81 -12.79
C GLY A 9 17.55 10.56 -12.32
N VAL A 10 18.66 10.78 -11.65
CA VAL A 10 19.60 9.74 -11.22
C VAL A 10 19.51 9.50 -9.72
N LEU A 11 19.29 8.23 -9.33
CA LEU A 11 19.55 7.78 -7.96
C LEU A 11 21.00 7.32 -7.85
N THR A 12 21.64 7.69 -6.74
CA THR A 12 23.00 7.24 -6.43
C THR A 12 22.99 6.46 -5.13
N HIS A 13 23.58 5.26 -5.13
CA HIS A 13 23.63 4.36 -4.00
C HIS A 13 25.06 4.19 -3.45
N GLN A 14 25.15 4.07 -2.14
CA GLN A 14 26.39 3.71 -1.44
C GLN A 14 26.16 2.42 -0.67
N TYR A 15 27.22 1.63 -0.53
CA TYR A 15 27.18 0.33 0.13
C TYR A 15 28.38 0.19 1.07
N ASP A 16 28.22 -0.59 2.12
CA ASP A 16 29.32 -1.04 2.96
C ASP A 16 30.04 -2.26 2.36
N GLU A 17 31.07 -2.75 3.04
CA GLU A 17 31.85 -3.91 2.61
C GLU A 17 31.04 -5.22 2.59
N LEU A 18 29.92 -5.27 3.35
CA LEU A 18 28.99 -6.40 3.38
C LEU A 18 27.87 -6.29 2.35
N SER A 19 27.96 -5.27 1.45
CA SER A 19 26.94 -4.97 0.43
C SER A 19 25.59 -4.50 0.97
N ASN A 20 25.52 -4.02 2.22
CA ASN A 20 24.34 -3.33 2.71
C ASN A 20 24.28 -1.93 2.12
N ARG A 21 23.11 -1.50 1.65
CA ARG A 21 22.93 -0.16 1.10
C ARG A 21 22.90 0.88 2.23
N THR A 22 23.98 1.64 2.38
CA THR A 22 24.15 2.63 3.46
C THR A 22 23.56 3.99 3.13
N ALA A 23 23.47 4.35 1.84
CA ALA A 23 22.84 5.60 1.43
C ALA A 23 22.19 5.51 0.04
N THR A 24 21.15 6.32 -0.16
CA THR A 24 20.55 6.63 -1.46
C THR A 24 20.36 8.14 -1.58
N THR A 25 20.99 8.75 -2.59
CA THR A 25 20.77 10.16 -2.93
C THR A 25 19.77 10.25 -4.08
N PHE A 26 18.72 11.04 -3.87
CA PHE A 26 17.64 11.26 -4.82
C PHE A 26 17.96 12.44 -5.76
N PRO A 27 17.29 12.54 -6.94
CA PRO A 27 17.54 13.62 -7.91
C PRO A 27 17.30 15.03 -7.36
N ASP A 28 16.48 15.19 -6.32
CA ASP A 28 16.22 16.45 -5.64
C ASP A 28 17.26 16.83 -4.57
N GLY A 29 18.32 16.01 -4.43
CA GLY A 29 19.44 16.21 -3.51
C GLY A 29 19.24 15.63 -2.10
N ARG A 30 18.03 15.19 -1.74
CA ARG A 30 17.81 14.52 -0.44
C ARG A 30 18.58 13.22 -0.39
N THR A 31 19.09 12.87 0.78
CA THR A 31 19.86 11.63 0.99
C THR A 31 19.27 10.82 2.14
N GLN A 32 18.76 9.64 1.83
CA GLN A 32 18.36 8.64 2.80
C GLN A 32 19.58 7.81 3.23
N ARG A 33 19.80 7.67 4.53
CA ARG A 33 20.88 6.86 5.10
C ARG A 33 20.33 5.76 5.97
N HIS A 34 21.01 4.61 5.93
CA HIS A 34 20.70 3.45 6.75
C HIS A 34 21.90 3.14 7.66
N LEU A 35 21.64 2.94 8.93
CA LEU A 35 22.61 2.42 9.89
C LEU A 35 22.28 0.97 10.18
N TYR A 36 23.28 0.13 10.14
CA TYR A 36 23.17 -1.30 10.39
C TYR A 36 24.03 -1.71 11.58
N TYR A 37 23.71 -2.82 12.22
CA TYR A 37 24.57 -3.52 13.14
C TYR A 37 24.74 -4.98 12.71
N GLY A 38 25.80 -5.63 13.19
CA GLY A 38 26.11 -7.00 12.82
C GLY A 38 26.29 -7.18 11.31
N SER A 39 25.70 -8.21 10.74
CA SER A 39 25.81 -8.58 9.32
C SER A 39 24.79 -7.90 8.40
N GLY A 40 24.12 -6.83 8.82
CA GLY A 40 23.17 -6.10 7.99
C GLY A 40 21.78 -5.94 8.60
N HIS A 41 21.68 -5.95 9.93
CA HIS A 41 20.42 -5.68 10.62
C HIS A 41 20.20 -4.18 10.75
N LEU A 42 19.16 -3.68 10.07
CA LEU A 42 18.82 -2.26 10.05
C LEU A 42 18.48 -1.77 11.48
N GLN A 43 19.16 -0.74 11.93
CA GLN A 43 18.98 -0.10 13.23
C GLN A 43 18.32 1.28 13.12
N GLN A 44 18.64 2.05 12.07
CA GLN A 44 18.12 3.42 11.93
C GLN A 44 18.03 3.82 10.47
N ILE A 45 17.02 4.62 10.17
CA ILE A 45 16.84 5.31 8.88
C ILE A 45 16.85 6.81 9.13
N ASN A 46 17.68 7.53 8.38
CA ASN A 46 17.72 8.99 8.37
C ASN A 46 17.37 9.53 6.98
N LEU A 47 16.80 10.72 6.93
CA LEU A 47 16.71 11.53 5.72
C LEU A 47 17.44 12.85 6.00
N ASP A 48 18.52 13.08 5.26
CA ASP A 48 19.45 14.17 5.50
C ASP A 48 19.97 14.17 6.95
N ARG A 49 19.49 15.10 7.79
CA ARG A 49 19.85 15.21 9.22
C ARG A 49 18.75 14.74 10.17
N GLU A 50 17.59 14.34 9.64
CA GLU A 50 16.43 13.96 10.43
C GLU A 50 16.35 12.44 10.59
N VAL A 51 16.14 11.98 11.82
CA VAL A 51 15.90 10.58 12.12
C VAL A 51 14.43 10.26 11.76
N ILE A 52 14.25 9.33 10.82
CA ILE A 52 12.91 8.90 10.39
C ILE A 52 12.41 7.75 11.26
N SER A 53 13.27 6.74 11.49
CA SER A 53 12.89 5.58 12.31
C SER A 53 14.12 4.98 12.98
N GLU A 54 13.94 4.53 14.22
CA GLU A 54 14.91 3.71 14.96
C GLU A 54 14.27 2.38 15.33
N PHE A 55 15.07 1.31 15.27
CA PHE A 55 14.60 -0.06 15.50
C PHE A 55 15.39 -0.74 16.60
N THR A 56 14.69 -1.33 17.56
CA THR A 56 15.25 -2.28 18.51
C THR A 56 14.80 -3.68 18.11
N ARG A 57 15.72 -4.63 18.17
CA ARG A 57 15.48 -6.03 17.78
C ARG A 57 15.77 -6.98 18.93
N ASP A 58 15.10 -8.13 18.93
CA ASP A 58 15.36 -9.23 19.86
C ASP A 58 16.59 -10.07 19.43
N ALA A 59 16.87 -11.13 20.18
CA ALA A 59 17.98 -12.04 19.89
C ALA A 59 17.82 -12.82 18.56
N LEU A 60 16.63 -12.87 17.99
CA LEU A 60 16.33 -13.43 16.68
C LEU A 60 16.30 -12.35 15.58
N HIS A 61 16.78 -11.14 15.88
CA HIS A 61 16.80 -9.97 15.01
C HIS A 61 15.42 -9.48 14.53
N ARG A 62 14.32 -9.91 15.18
CA ARG A 62 12.98 -9.41 14.88
C ARG A 62 12.79 -8.03 15.51
N GLU A 63 12.08 -7.14 14.81
CA GLU A 63 11.73 -5.83 15.33
C GLU A 63 10.79 -5.96 16.54
N VAL A 64 11.22 -5.48 17.71
CA VAL A 64 10.41 -5.49 18.95
C VAL A 64 10.00 -4.08 19.37
N LEU A 65 10.73 -3.05 18.93
CA LEU A 65 10.40 -1.66 19.18
C LEU A 65 10.83 -0.82 17.97
N ARG A 66 9.99 0.14 17.59
CA ARG A 66 10.28 1.16 16.58
C ARG A 66 9.86 2.51 17.09
N SER A 67 10.73 3.52 16.94
CA SER A 67 10.44 4.91 17.27
C SER A 67 10.30 5.73 16.00
N GLN A 68 9.26 6.57 15.90
CA GLN A 68 8.94 7.43 14.77
C GLN A 68 8.30 8.74 15.27
N GLY A 69 9.02 9.86 15.15
CA GLY A 69 8.59 11.12 15.76
C GLY A 69 8.37 10.95 17.27
N ARG A 70 7.19 11.32 17.77
CA ARG A 70 6.81 11.14 19.19
C ARG A 70 6.19 9.77 19.50
N LEU A 71 6.00 8.92 18.50
CA LEU A 71 5.38 7.61 18.66
C LEU A 71 6.44 6.51 18.78
N SER A 72 6.12 5.52 19.61
CA SER A 72 6.85 4.25 19.70
C SER A 72 5.89 3.10 19.44
N THR A 73 6.33 2.13 18.64
CA THR A 73 5.56 0.93 18.32
C THR A 73 6.27 -0.30 18.88
N ARG A 74 5.62 -1.00 19.80
CA ARG A 74 6.08 -2.29 20.35
C ARG A 74 5.44 -3.43 19.56
N GLN A 75 6.22 -4.47 19.28
CA GLN A 75 5.75 -5.68 18.63
C GLN A 75 6.03 -6.90 19.52
N LEU A 76 5.05 -7.78 19.64
CA LEU A 76 5.14 -9.06 20.35
C LEU A 76 4.83 -10.19 19.37
N TYR A 77 5.58 -11.26 19.47
CA TYR A 77 5.44 -12.44 18.63
C TYR A 77 4.97 -13.64 19.44
N ASP A 78 4.29 -14.55 18.77
CA ASP A 78 3.96 -15.85 19.35
C ASP A 78 5.17 -16.82 19.27
N PRO A 79 5.08 -18.02 19.85
CA PRO A 79 6.17 -19.00 19.81
C PRO A 79 6.53 -19.46 18.38
N ALA A 80 5.62 -19.37 17.43
CA ALA A 80 5.88 -19.66 16.01
C ALA A 80 6.55 -18.50 15.26
N GLY A 81 6.74 -17.35 15.94
CA GLY A 81 7.36 -16.15 15.33
C GLY A 81 6.39 -15.25 14.59
N ARG A 82 5.08 -15.50 14.65
CA ARG A 82 4.06 -14.66 14.02
C ARG A 82 3.75 -13.45 14.88
N LEU A 83 3.45 -12.30 14.25
CA LEU A 83 3.09 -11.07 14.98
C LEU A 83 1.79 -11.29 15.77
N LYS A 84 1.88 -11.29 17.11
CA LYS A 84 0.75 -11.47 18.01
C LYS A 84 0.10 -10.15 18.44
N ARG A 85 0.90 -9.10 18.64
CA ARG A 85 0.43 -7.78 19.08
C ARG A 85 1.34 -6.69 18.54
N ARG A 86 0.73 -5.59 18.11
CA ARG A 86 1.41 -4.35 17.75
C ARG A 86 0.73 -3.21 18.51
N GLU A 87 1.46 -2.58 19.40
CA GLU A 87 0.98 -1.47 20.23
C GLU A 87 1.78 -0.21 19.91
N THR A 88 1.08 0.84 19.47
CA THR A 88 1.68 2.16 19.24
C THR A 88 1.22 3.10 20.34
N TYR A 89 2.16 3.82 20.92
CA TYR A 89 1.91 4.73 22.04
C TYR A 89 2.75 6.00 21.90
N SER A 90 2.23 7.09 22.47
CA SER A 90 2.97 8.34 22.65
C SER A 90 3.44 8.42 24.11
N GLY A 91 4.60 8.99 24.34
CA GLY A 91 5.06 9.23 25.70
C GLY A 91 6.50 9.74 25.75
N MET A 92 6.73 10.76 26.55
CA MET A 92 8.07 11.14 26.97
C MET A 92 8.52 10.20 28.10
N ARG A 93 9.83 9.99 28.21
CA ARG A 93 10.44 9.20 29.29
C ARG A 93 10.00 9.76 30.64
N GLY A 94 9.27 8.95 31.46
CA GLY A 94 8.79 9.35 32.79
C GLY A 94 7.33 9.81 32.84
N VAL A 95 6.61 9.83 31.74
CA VAL A 95 5.14 10.06 31.67
C VAL A 95 4.45 8.75 31.35
N VAL A 96 3.23 8.55 31.87
CA VAL A 96 2.42 7.37 31.52
C VAL A 96 2.15 7.41 30.01
N PRO A 97 2.55 6.35 29.25
CA PRO A 97 2.33 6.32 27.82
C PRO A 97 0.84 6.35 27.50
N GLU A 98 0.45 7.18 26.55
CA GLU A 98 -0.90 7.16 26.00
C GLU A 98 -0.92 6.21 24.79
N THR A 99 -1.76 5.18 24.86
CA THR A 99 -1.91 4.22 23.76
C THR A 99 -2.66 4.87 22.60
N PHE A 100 -1.97 4.96 21.47
CA PHE A 100 -2.52 5.47 20.20
C PHE A 100 -3.34 4.39 19.50
N THR A 101 -2.75 3.19 19.27
CA THR A 101 -3.42 2.01 18.74
C THR A 101 -2.87 0.74 19.40
N ASP A 102 -3.75 -0.23 19.60
CA ASP A 102 -3.40 -1.61 19.98
C ASP A 102 -4.05 -2.56 18.97
N ARG A 103 -3.23 -3.37 18.30
CA ARG A 103 -3.65 -4.39 17.36
C ARG A 103 -3.21 -5.75 17.86
N GLN A 104 -4.14 -6.70 17.91
CA GLN A 104 -3.88 -8.07 18.30
C GLN A 104 -4.30 -9.01 17.18
N TYR A 105 -3.56 -10.09 17.03
CA TYR A 105 -3.74 -11.05 15.94
C TYR A 105 -3.80 -12.47 16.52
N SER A 106 -4.71 -13.29 15.98
CA SER A 106 -4.83 -14.70 16.34
C SER A 106 -4.82 -15.56 15.08
N TYR A 107 -4.13 -16.68 15.14
CA TYR A 107 -3.89 -17.54 13.97
C TYR A 107 -4.34 -18.97 14.24
N SER A 108 -4.67 -19.71 13.15
CA SER A 108 -4.86 -21.15 13.18
C SER A 108 -3.53 -21.91 13.32
N GLY A 109 -3.61 -23.23 13.44
CA GLY A 109 -2.42 -24.10 13.37
C GLY A 109 -1.76 -24.12 12.00
N GLU A 110 -2.47 -23.75 10.95
CA GLU A 110 -2.06 -23.68 9.54
C GLU A 110 -1.63 -22.27 9.12
N ASP A 111 -1.35 -21.37 10.09
CA ASP A 111 -0.91 -19.99 9.90
C ASP A 111 -1.96 -19.04 9.28
N GLU A 112 -3.24 -19.43 9.23
CA GLU A 112 -4.30 -18.55 8.78
C GLU A 112 -4.64 -17.52 9.86
N LEU A 113 -4.86 -16.25 9.47
CA LEU A 113 -5.29 -15.19 10.37
C LEU A 113 -6.77 -15.37 10.71
N LEU A 114 -7.09 -15.82 11.93
CA LEU A 114 -8.48 -16.06 12.36
C LEU A 114 -9.16 -14.81 12.88
N LYS A 115 -8.42 -13.94 13.56
CA LYS A 115 -8.99 -12.75 14.20
C LYS A 115 -7.99 -11.62 14.26
N THR A 116 -8.49 -10.40 14.03
CA THR A 116 -7.82 -9.17 14.39
C THR A 116 -8.65 -8.41 15.41
N ARG A 117 -7.99 -7.78 16.39
CA ARG A 117 -8.61 -6.85 17.32
C ARG A 117 -7.88 -5.53 17.24
N HIS A 118 -8.60 -4.47 16.94
CA HIS A 118 -8.08 -3.12 16.82
C HIS A 118 -8.75 -2.21 17.84
N SER A 119 -7.97 -1.52 18.69
CA SER A 119 -8.49 -0.72 19.81
C SER A 119 -9.51 0.37 19.39
N ARG A 120 -9.50 0.80 18.12
CA ARG A 120 -10.38 1.85 17.59
C ARG A 120 -11.44 1.34 16.61
N ARG A 121 -11.32 0.10 16.11
CA ARG A 121 -12.20 -0.47 15.06
C ARG A 121 -12.82 -1.81 15.47
N GLY A 122 -12.56 -2.25 16.71
CA GLY A 122 -13.11 -3.47 17.26
C GLY A 122 -12.51 -4.76 16.69
N GLU A 123 -13.30 -5.81 16.67
CA GLU A 123 -12.87 -7.15 16.29
C GLU A 123 -13.34 -7.50 14.87
N THR A 124 -12.49 -8.24 14.15
CA THR A 124 -12.81 -8.83 12.86
C THR A 124 -12.43 -10.30 12.86
N ASP A 125 -13.38 -11.16 12.54
CA ASP A 125 -13.21 -12.61 12.40
C ASP A 125 -13.09 -12.98 10.92
N TYR A 126 -12.21 -13.94 10.61
CA TYR A 126 -11.96 -14.46 9.28
C TYR A 126 -12.23 -15.96 9.25
N PHE A 127 -12.86 -16.44 8.17
CA PHE A 127 -13.26 -17.83 7.99
C PHE A 127 -12.70 -18.37 6.69
N TYR A 128 -12.20 -19.60 6.72
CA TYR A 128 -11.52 -20.23 5.59
C TYR A 128 -12.20 -21.56 5.23
N ASP A 129 -12.02 -22.00 3.98
CA ASP A 129 -12.33 -23.36 3.58
C ASP A 129 -11.15 -24.30 3.88
N PRO A 130 -11.33 -25.63 3.74
CA PRO A 130 -10.23 -26.59 4.02
C PRO A 130 -9.00 -26.44 3.12
N THR A 131 -9.05 -25.61 2.08
CA THR A 131 -7.92 -25.31 1.19
C THR A 131 -7.24 -23.97 1.51
N GLY A 132 -7.62 -23.29 2.61
CA GLY A 132 -7.06 -22.04 3.06
C GLY A 132 -7.59 -20.80 2.32
N ARG A 133 -8.68 -20.91 1.54
CA ARG A 133 -9.30 -19.75 0.87
C ARG A 133 -10.29 -19.09 1.82
N ILE A 134 -10.23 -17.77 1.91
CA ILE A 134 -11.15 -17.00 2.77
C ILE A 134 -12.58 -17.08 2.25
N THR A 135 -13.50 -17.55 3.09
CA THR A 135 -14.92 -17.73 2.74
C THR A 135 -15.83 -16.68 3.33
N ALA A 136 -15.44 -16.08 4.45
CA ALA A 136 -16.19 -15.01 5.08
C ALA A 136 -15.28 -14.10 5.93
N CYS A 137 -15.78 -12.90 6.17
CA CYS A 137 -15.20 -11.94 7.12
C CYS A 137 -16.35 -11.24 7.84
N ARG A 138 -16.24 -11.11 9.17
CA ARG A 138 -17.22 -10.45 10.02
C ARG A 138 -16.55 -9.43 10.90
N SER A 139 -16.98 -8.16 10.83
CA SER A 139 -16.62 -7.11 11.78
C SER A 139 -17.90 -6.59 12.44
N GLU A 140 -17.98 -6.71 13.76
CA GLU A 140 -19.19 -6.30 14.50
C GLU A 140 -19.28 -4.78 14.60
N ASP A 141 -18.18 -4.11 14.91
CA ASP A 141 -18.15 -2.65 15.10
C ASP A 141 -18.29 -1.86 13.79
N GLU A 142 -17.84 -2.41 12.68
CA GLU A 142 -18.04 -1.82 11.35
C GLU A 142 -19.36 -2.25 10.70
N GLY A 143 -20.15 -3.14 11.34
CA GLY A 143 -21.39 -3.70 10.81
C GLY A 143 -21.18 -4.44 9.48
N TYR A 144 -19.98 -4.97 9.27
CA TYR A 144 -19.55 -5.55 8.02
C TYR A 144 -19.59 -7.07 8.09
N LEU A 145 -20.36 -7.67 7.17
CA LEU A 145 -20.37 -9.11 6.93
C LEU A 145 -20.23 -9.34 5.43
N ALA A 146 -19.18 -10.02 5.02
CA ALA A 146 -19.00 -10.44 3.64
C ALA A 146 -18.71 -11.92 3.55
N SER A 147 -19.17 -12.54 2.46
CA SER A 147 -18.90 -13.95 2.16
C SER A 147 -18.52 -14.11 0.69
N TRP A 148 -17.71 -15.11 0.43
CA TRP A 148 -17.19 -15.43 -0.90
C TRP A 148 -17.34 -16.91 -1.17
N GLN A 149 -17.57 -17.22 -2.43
CA GLN A 149 -17.63 -18.57 -2.96
C GLN A 149 -16.67 -18.66 -4.15
N TYR A 150 -16.16 -19.85 -4.37
CA TYR A 150 -15.19 -20.10 -5.41
C TYR A 150 -15.64 -21.23 -6.31
N ASP A 151 -15.24 -21.19 -7.58
CA ASP A 151 -15.33 -22.36 -8.44
C ASP A 151 -14.14 -23.32 -8.16
N ALA A 152 -14.11 -24.47 -8.86
CA ALA A 152 -13.05 -25.45 -8.70
C ALA A 152 -11.66 -24.92 -9.12
N ALA A 153 -11.59 -23.90 -9.97
CA ALA A 153 -10.37 -23.24 -10.38
C ALA A 153 -9.91 -22.11 -9.43
N GLY A 154 -10.70 -21.84 -8.36
CA GLY A 154 -10.40 -20.79 -7.39
C GLY A 154 -10.89 -19.39 -7.80
N ASN A 155 -11.66 -19.25 -8.87
CA ASN A 155 -12.22 -17.96 -9.24
C ASN A 155 -13.35 -17.56 -8.30
N LEU A 156 -13.41 -16.28 -7.94
CA LEU A 156 -14.52 -15.71 -7.17
C LEU A 156 -15.81 -15.77 -7.97
N LEU A 157 -16.86 -16.34 -7.37
CA LEU A 157 -18.19 -16.37 -7.97
C LEU A 157 -18.97 -15.10 -7.60
N GLY A 158 -19.68 -14.53 -8.56
CA GLY A 158 -20.59 -13.39 -8.33
C GLY A 158 -21.84 -13.75 -7.51
N ARG A 159 -22.06 -15.04 -7.24
CA ARG A 159 -23.20 -15.57 -6.51
C ARG A 159 -23.23 -15.07 -5.05
N ARG A 160 -24.41 -14.70 -4.58
CA ARG A 160 -24.63 -14.30 -3.18
C ARG A 160 -24.79 -15.53 -2.28
N ALA A 161 -24.48 -15.37 -0.99
CA ALA A 161 -24.76 -16.41 0.00
C ALA A 161 -26.27 -16.72 0.01
N GLY A 162 -26.61 -18.02 -0.04
CA GLY A 162 -28.01 -18.49 -0.10
C GLY A 162 -28.64 -18.52 -1.51
N GLU A 163 -27.99 -17.97 -2.52
CA GLU A 163 -28.45 -18.08 -3.91
C GLU A 163 -28.23 -19.51 -4.43
N ARG A 164 -29.24 -20.02 -5.16
CA ARG A 164 -29.16 -21.38 -5.69
C ARG A 164 -28.07 -21.51 -6.74
N ALA A 165 -27.22 -22.53 -6.61
CA ALA A 165 -26.21 -22.87 -7.59
C ALA A 165 -26.84 -23.29 -8.93
N THR A 166 -26.41 -22.69 -10.01
CA THR A 166 -26.71 -23.06 -11.40
C THR A 166 -25.43 -23.30 -12.16
N ALA A 167 -25.50 -23.93 -13.35
CA ALA A 167 -24.31 -24.08 -14.19
C ALA A 167 -23.67 -22.73 -14.55
N GLU A 168 -24.49 -21.70 -14.73
CA GLU A 168 -24.05 -20.36 -15.13
C GLU A 168 -23.36 -19.57 -13.99
N ASN A 169 -23.81 -19.75 -12.71
CA ASN A 169 -23.29 -19.01 -11.57
C ASN A 169 -22.29 -19.81 -10.71
N SER A 170 -21.88 -20.99 -11.16
CA SER A 170 -20.98 -21.90 -10.45
C SER A 170 -19.59 -22.04 -11.11
N VAL A 171 -19.38 -21.42 -12.26
CA VAL A 171 -18.11 -21.46 -13.01
C VAL A 171 -17.85 -20.09 -13.62
N VAL A 172 -16.57 -19.68 -13.65
CA VAL A 172 -16.10 -18.52 -14.41
C VAL A 172 -15.50 -19.04 -15.72
N PRO A 173 -16.20 -18.94 -16.86
CA PRO A 173 -15.72 -19.48 -18.13
C PRO A 173 -14.38 -18.86 -18.54
N PHE A 174 -13.41 -19.71 -18.90
CA PHE A 174 -12.08 -19.25 -19.35
C PHE A 174 -11.33 -18.33 -18.37
N ASN A 175 -11.66 -18.38 -17.07
CA ASN A 175 -11.18 -17.48 -16.03
C ASN A 175 -11.45 -15.98 -16.35
N ARG A 176 -12.51 -15.68 -17.10
CA ARG A 176 -12.95 -14.33 -17.45
C ARG A 176 -14.24 -14.00 -16.74
N LEU A 177 -14.14 -13.18 -15.72
CA LEU A 177 -15.29 -12.76 -14.90
C LEU A 177 -16.12 -11.74 -15.68
N MET A 178 -17.26 -12.18 -16.26
CA MET A 178 -18.12 -11.31 -17.07
C MET A 178 -18.92 -10.32 -16.21
N SER A 179 -19.27 -10.70 -14.98
CA SER A 179 -19.95 -9.81 -14.04
C SER A 179 -19.66 -10.19 -12.59
N TYR A 180 -19.57 -9.17 -11.73
CA TYR A 180 -19.41 -9.37 -10.28
C TYR A 180 -20.08 -8.24 -9.50
N ARG A 181 -21.05 -8.58 -8.65
CA ARG A 181 -21.76 -7.62 -7.77
C ARG A 181 -22.31 -6.38 -8.48
N GLY A 182 -22.83 -6.58 -9.70
CA GLY A 182 -23.42 -5.50 -10.52
C GLY A 182 -22.41 -4.67 -11.31
N VAL A 183 -21.18 -5.12 -11.39
CA VAL A 183 -20.17 -4.61 -12.32
C VAL A 183 -20.02 -5.60 -13.45
N HIS A 184 -20.03 -5.13 -14.71
CA HIS A 184 -19.86 -5.91 -15.91
C HIS A 184 -18.50 -5.61 -16.55
N TYR A 185 -17.89 -6.64 -17.14
CA TYR A 185 -16.58 -6.56 -17.75
C TYR A 185 -16.63 -7.07 -19.19
N ARG A 186 -15.90 -6.41 -20.08
CA ARG A 186 -15.65 -6.87 -21.45
C ARG A 186 -14.17 -7.04 -21.66
N TYR A 187 -13.81 -8.03 -22.46
CA TYR A 187 -12.43 -8.42 -22.73
C TYR A 187 -12.15 -8.39 -24.22
N ASP A 188 -10.89 -8.11 -24.58
CA ASP A 188 -10.39 -8.29 -25.93
C ASP A 188 -10.01 -9.77 -26.20
N GLU A 189 -9.50 -10.00 -27.41
CA GLU A 189 -9.03 -11.32 -27.84
C GLU A 189 -7.88 -11.90 -26.99
N PHE A 190 -7.08 -11.01 -26.36
CA PHE A 190 -5.98 -11.39 -25.46
C PHE A 190 -6.44 -11.63 -24.02
N GLY A 191 -7.70 -11.42 -23.70
CA GLY A 191 -8.24 -11.57 -22.35
C GLY A 191 -7.99 -10.36 -21.45
N ARG A 192 -7.62 -9.20 -21.99
CA ARG A 192 -7.46 -7.95 -21.24
C ARG A 192 -8.81 -7.25 -21.10
N THR A 193 -9.09 -6.71 -19.93
CA THR A 193 -10.32 -5.93 -19.69
C THR A 193 -10.28 -4.65 -20.51
N VAL A 194 -11.17 -4.51 -21.49
CA VAL A 194 -11.28 -3.28 -22.31
C VAL A 194 -12.39 -2.36 -21.84
N GLU A 195 -13.33 -2.87 -21.06
CA GLU A 195 -14.42 -2.07 -20.51
C GLU A 195 -14.89 -2.63 -19.16
N LYS A 196 -15.21 -1.73 -18.26
CA LYS A 196 -15.81 -2.01 -16.96
C LYS A 196 -17.00 -1.07 -16.80
N GLU A 197 -18.20 -1.63 -16.63
CA GLU A 197 -19.44 -0.88 -16.45
C GLU A 197 -20.01 -1.16 -15.06
N GLY A 198 -20.31 -0.13 -14.31
CA GLY A 198 -20.89 -0.22 -12.98
C GLY A 198 -21.71 1.01 -12.63
N ARG A 199 -22.13 1.11 -11.37
CA ARG A 199 -22.97 2.24 -10.89
C ARG A 199 -22.30 3.61 -11.06
N SER A 200 -20.99 3.67 -11.03
CA SER A 200 -20.18 4.90 -11.21
C SER A 200 -19.93 5.27 -12.68
N GLY A 201 -20.55 4.55 -13.62
CA GLY A 201 -20.39 4.73 -15.05
C GLY A 201 -19.49 3.70 -15.70
N THR A 202 -19.17 3.96 -16.97
CA THR A 202 -18.33 3.10 -17.80
C THR A 202 -16.89 3.61 -17.80
N GLN A 203 -15.95 2.68 -17.74
CA GLN A 203 -14.52 2.93 -17.91
C GLN A 203 -14.05 2.10 -19.10
N SER A 204 -13.28 2.72 -20.00
CA SER A 204 -12.71 2.05 -21.19
C SER A 204 -11.20 2.09 -21.13
N TYR A 205 -10.54 0.98 -21.44
CA TYR A 205 -9.10 0.79 -21.29
C TYR A 205 -8.45 0.48 -22.64
N ARG A 206 -7.24 1.03 -22.86
CA ARG A 206 -6.39 0.73 -24.00
C ARG A 206 -5.03 0.23 -23.55
N TYR A 207 -4.48 -0.68 -24.32
CA TYR A 207 -3.22 -1.34 -24.02
C TYR A 207 -2.24 -1.18 -25.19
N ASP A 208 -0.95 -1.19 -24.86
CA ASP A 208 0.12 -1.28 -25.85
C ASP A 208 0.39 -2.75 -26.27
N ALA A 209 1.39 -2.93 -27.14
CA ALA A 209 1.79 -4.25 -27.62
C ALA A 209 2.41 -5.14 -26.52
N GLU A 210 2.85 -4.55 -25.41
CA GLU A 210 3.41 -5.25 -24.24
C GLU A 210 2.35 -5.51 -23.17
N HIS A 211 1.05 -5.36 -23.51
CA HIS A 211 -0.10 -5.56 -22.62
C HIS A 211 -0.16 -4.60 -21.41
N ARG A 212 0.53 -3.45 -21.47
CA ARG A 212 0.44 -2.41 -20.44
C ARG A 212 -0.71 -1.47 -20.76
N MET A 213 -1.49 -1.11 -19.74
CA MET A 213 -2.59 -0.15 -19.88
C MET A 213 -2.02 1.26 -20.12
N VAL A 214 -2.18 1.80 -21.30
CA VAL A 214 -1.62 3.11 -21.68
C VAL A 214 -2.63 4.25 -21.65
N GLU A 215 -3.92 3.94 -21.65
CA GLU A 215 -4.97 4.96 -21.60
C GLU A 215 -6.22 4.41 -20.94
N VAL A 216 -6.88 5.25 -20.15
CA VAL A 216 -8.20 4.99 -19.59
C VAL A 216 -9.10 6.20 -19.81
N THR A 217 -10.34 5.94 -20.20
CA THR A 217 -11.40 6.94 -20.29
C THR A 217 -12.47 6.62 -19.25
N THR A 218 -12.83 7.61 -18.45
CA THR A 218 -13.84 7.54 -17.39
C THR A 218 -14.81 8.71 -17.52
N ALA A 219 -15.85 8.77 -16.69
CA ALA A 219 -16.72 9.93 -16.60
C ALA A 219 -15.97 11.20 -16.15
N ARG A 220 -14.77 11.08 -15.55
CA ARG A 220 -13.93 12.20 -15.09
C ARG A 220 -12.95 12.72 -16.14
N GLY A 221 -12.82 12.02 -17.28
CA GLY A 221 -11.90 12.38 -18.36
C GLY A 221 -11.06 11.22 -18.82
N THR A 222 -10.09 11.54 -19.70
CA THR A 222 -9.14 10.59 -20.25
C THR A 222 -7.78 10.77 -19.61
N TYR A 223 -7.15 9.67 -19.23
CA TYR A 223 -5.83 9.61 -18.59
C TYR A 223 -4.91 8.74 -19.41
N ARG A 224 -3.66 9.17 -19.54
CA ARG A 224 -2.60 8.43 -20.25
C ARG A 224 -1.49 8.07 -19.27
N TYR A 225 -0.96 6.87 -19.45
CA TYR A 225 0.14 6.33 -18.66
C TYR A 225 1.37 6.14 -19.53
N VAL A 226 2.52 6.54 -19.01
CA VAL A 226 3.84 6.39 -19.65
C VAL A 226 4.66 5.42 -18.84
N TYR A 227 5.35 4.51 -19.50
CA TYR A 227 6.16 3.47 -18.89
C TYR A 227 7.60 3.52 -19.37
N ASP A 228 8.53 3.09 -18.53
CA ASP A 228 9.91 2.82 -18.94
C ASP A 228 10.08 1.42 -19.53
N ALA A 229 11.31 1.10 -19.90
CA ALA A 229 11.65 -0.20 -20.50
C ALA A 229 11.46 -1.39 -19.53
N LEU A 230 11.42 -1.15 -18.22
CA LEU A 230 11.16 -2.18 -17.20
C LEU A 230 9.66 -2.35 -16.91
N GLY A 231 8.79 -1.61 -17.60
CA GLY A 231 7.34 -1.65 -17.37
C GLY A 231 6.88 -0.86 -16.16
N ARG A 232 7.74 -0.02 -15.56
CA ARG A 232 7.37 0.85 -14.44
C ARG A 232 6.70 2.11 -14.97
N ARG A 233 5.57 2.50 -14.36
CA ARG A 233 4.86 3.72 -14.75
C ARG A 233 5.65 4.96 -14.33
N THR A 234 6.14 5.73 -15.27
CA THR A 234 6.95 6.93 -15.03
C THR A 234 6.14 8.21 -15.01
N GLU A 235 4.95 8.21 -15.62
CA GLU A 235 4.09 9.39 -15.65
C GLU A 235 2.61 8.99 -15.78
N LYS A 236 1.75 9.75 -15.12
CA LYS A 236 0.29 9.78 -15.30
C LYS A 236 -0.10 11.18 -15.78
N GLN A 237 -0.87 11.27 -16.86
CA GLN A 237 -1.26 12.51 -17.50
C GLN A 237 -2.78 12.57 -17.63
N HIS A 238 -3.40 13.68 -17.25
CA HIS A 238 -4.77 13.97 -17.67
C HIS A 238 -4.75 14.57 -19.06
N ILE A 239 -5.64 14.13 -19.95
CA ILE A 239 -5.70 14.54 -21.35
C ILE A 239 -6.86 15.50 -21.55
N SER A 240 -6.58 16.68 -22.06
CA SER A 240 -7.60 17.67 -22.41
C SER A 240 -8.37 17.28 -23.68
N PRO A 241 -9.54 17.90 -23.96
CA PRO A 241 -10.34 17.58 -25.15
C PRO A 241 -9.61 17.78 -26.48
N ASP A 242 -8.59 18.66 -26.52
CA ASP A 242 -7.71 18.86 -27.68
C ASP A 242 -6.54 17.85 -27.75
N GLY A 243 -6.54 16.84 -26.89
CA GLY A 243 -5.55 15.75 -26.87
C GLY A 243 -4.23 16.08 -26.21
N LYS A 244 -4.08 17.24 -25.59
CA LYS A 244 -2.85 17.65 -24.92
C LYS A 244 -2.80 17.18 -23.48
N PRO A 245 -1.65 16.66 -23.02
CA PRO A 245 -1.49 16.26 -21.63
C PRO A 245 -1.34 17.46 -20.70
N TYR A 246 -2.06 17.42 -19.58
CA TYR A 246 -1.94 18.36 -18.47
C TYR A 246 -2.04 17.59 -17.14
N ASN A 247 -1.89 18.28 -15.99
CA ASN A 247 -1.93 17.64 -14.66
C ASN A 247 -1.10 16.35 -14.61
N ARG A 248 0.21 16.52 -14.82
CA ARG A 248 1.13 15.38 -14.87
C ARG A 248 1.65 15.02 -13.50
N THR A 249 1.42 13.77 -13.09
CA THR A 249 2.09 13.18 -11.92
C THR A 249 3.26 12.33 -12.43
N LYS A 250 4.46 12.56 -11.90
CA LYS A 250 5.67 11.83 -12.26
C LYS A 250 6.07 10.89 -11.14
N PHE A 251 6.56 9.72 -11.51
CA PHE A 251 6.95 8.65 -10.58
C PHE A 251 8.42 8.31 -10.75
N LEU A 252 9.18 8.39 -9.66
CA LEU A 252 10.56 7.94 -9.57
C LEU A 252 10.59 6.59 -8.86
N TRP A 253 11.37 5.67 -9.38
CA TRP A 253 11.47 4.30 -8.88
C TRP A 253 12.87 4.01 -8.36
N ASP A 254 12.97 3.25 -7.28
CA ASP A 254 14.17 2.59 -6.78
C ASP A 254 14.00 1.08 -7.00
N GLY A 255 14.60 0.54 -8.05
CA GLY A 255 14.26 -0.79 -8.54
C GLY A 255 12.79 -0.87 -8.93
N MET A 256 12.04 -1.77 -8.30
CA MET A 256 10.60 -1.95 -8.55
C MET A 256 9.72 -1.26 -7.51
N ARG A 257 10.28 -0.42 -6.62
CA ARG A 257 9.53 0.32 -5.60
C ARG A 257 9.34 1.77 -6.01
N LEU A 258 8.14 2.29 -5.78
CA LEU A 258 7.87 3.72 -5.93
C LEU A 258 8.64 4.48 -4.85
N ALA A 259 9.68 5.22 -5.26
CA ALA A 259 10.50 6.02 -4.34
C ALA A 259 9.93 7.42 -4.13
N GLN A 260 9.44 8.05 -5.21
CA GLN A 260 8.91 9.42 -5.12
C GLN A 260 7.82 9.64 -6.16
N GLU A 261 6.82 10.42 -5.80
CA GLU A 261 5.89 11.04 -6.75
C GLU A 261 6.04 12.55 -6.73
N SER A 262 5.88 13.17 -7.91
CA SER A 262 5.85 14.64 -8.05
C SER A 262 4.54 15.03 -8.72
N ARG A 263 3.73 15.80 -8.00
CA ARG A 263 2.39 16.20 -8.43
C ARG A 263 2.40 17.54 -9.17
N PRO A 264 1.33 17.83 -9.95
CA PRO A 264 1.23 19.07 -10.73
C PRO A 264 1.35 20.34 -9.87
N GLU A 265 0.88 20.29 -8.62
CA GLU A 265 0.90 21.41 -7.66
C GLU A 265 2.31 21.73 -7.14
N GLY A 266 3.34 21.01 -7.62
CA GLY A 266 4.72 21.19 -7.20
C GLY A 266 5.05 20.54 -5.86
N ILE A 267 4.20 19.64 -5.37
CA ILE A 267 4.45 18.83 -4.18
C ILE A 267 5.17 17.55 -4.62
N SER A 268 6.30 17.25 -3.98
CA SER A 268 6.97 15.95 -4.09
C SER A 268 6.79 15.14 -2.81
N SER A 269 6.41 13.88 -2.93
CA SER A 269 6.25 12.92 -1.83
C SER A 269 7.29 11.82 -1.98
N LEU A 270 8.26 11.77 -1.06
CA LEU A 270 9.27 10.71 -0.97
C LEU A 270 8.76 9.62 -0.03
N TYR A 271 8.79 8.36 -0.47
CA TYR A 271 8.38 7.20 0.29
C TYR A 271 9.60 6.49 0.88
N ILE A 272 9.56 6.23 2.18
CA ILE A 272 10.59 5.51 2.91
C ILE A 272 9.99 4.19 3.38
N TYR A 273 10.64 3.09 3.04
CA TYR A 273 10.20 1.74 3.33
C TYR A 273 10.99 1.13 4.48
N ARG A 274 10.44 0.06 5.07
CA ARG A 274 10.98 -0.63 6.25
C ARG A 274 12.41 -1.14 6.05
N ASP A 275 12.70 -1.66 4.88
CA ASP A 275 14.03 -2.10 4.48
C ASP A 275 14.16 -2.10 2.95
N PRO A 276 15.37 -2.27 2.40
CA PRO A 276 15.59 -2.24 0.94
C PRO A 276 14.81 -3.28 0.14
N GLY A 277 14.38 -4.38 0.74
CA GLY A 277 13.60 -5.45 0.10
C GLY A 277 12.09 -5.37 0.35
N SER A 278 11.63 -4.48 1.23
CA SER A 278 10.24 -4.39 1.65
C SER A 278 9.42 -3.41 0.83
N TYR A 279 8.14 -3.72 0.68
CA TYR A 279 7.12 -2.78 0.18
C TYR A 279 6.28 -2.17 1.31
N GLU A 280 6.56 -2.50 2.58
CA GLU A 280 5.89 -1.89 3.73
C GLU A 280 6.37 -0.45 3.91
N PRO A 281 5.52 0.57 3.70
CA PRO A 281 5.93 1.96 3.86
C PRO A 281 6.03 2.32 5.35
N LEU A 282 7.09 3.02 5.72
CA LEU A 282 7.32 3.55 7.07
C LEU A 282 6.98 5.03 7.19
N ALA A 283 7.39 5.80 6.19
CA ALA A 283 7.19 7.24 6.20
C ALA A 283 7.01 7.78 4.79
N ARG A 284 6.33 8.91 4.72
CA ARG A 284 6.24 9.76 3.54
C ARG A 284 6.74 11.15 3.93
N VAL A 285 7.61 11.70 3.10
CA VAL A 285 8.14 13.05 3.32
C VAL A 285 7.70 13.95 2.18
N ASP A 286 6.73 14.81 2.47
CA ASP A 286 6.19 15.78 1.51
C ASP A 286 7.04 17.05 1.53
N LYS A 287 7.31 17.59 0.35
CA LYS A 287 8.01 18.84 0.16
C LYS A 287 7.31 19.68 -0.90
N ALA A 288 6.94 20.91 -0.56
CA ALA A 288 6.35 21.87 -1.49
C ALA A 288 7.44 22.71 -2.15
N GLY A 289 7.59 22.57 -3.48
CA GLY A 289 8.65 23.22 -4.23
C GLY A 289 10.05 22.75 -3.83
N LYS A 290 11.09 23.47 -4.29
CA LYS A 290 12.49 23.09 -4.02
C LYS A 290 12.96 23.49 -2.61
N GLU A 291 12.49 24.63 -2.11
CA GLU A 291 12.94 25.24 -0.86
C GLU A 291 11.98 25.03 0.33
N GLY A 292 10.82 24.41 0.11
CA GLY A 292 9.84 24.17 1.16
C GLY A 292 10.37 23.24 2.26
N PRO A 293 9.83 23.34 3.48
CA PRO A 293 10.19 22.43 4.56
C PRO A 293 9.68 21.01 4.27
N ASN A 294 10.39 20.02 4.81
CA ASN A 294 9.93 18.65 4.83
C ASN A 294 8.74 18.51 5.81
N ARG A 295 7.66 17.89 5.36
CA ARG A 295 6.56 17.41 6.21
C ARG A 295 6.66 15.91 6.31
N ILE A 296 7.06 15.39 7.47
CA ILE A 296 7.21 13.95 7.69
C ILE A 296 5.89 13.40 8.19
N LEU A 297 5.43 12.33 7.54
CA LEU A 297 4.22 11.58 7.86
C LEU A 297 4.59 10.12 8.05
N TYR A 298 4.12 9.48 9.12
CA TYR A 298 4.44 8.10 9.45
C TYR A 298 3.27 7.18 9.14
N PHE A 299 3.56 6.06 8.49
CA PHE A 299 2.58 5.02 8.21
C PHE A 299 2.43 4.06 9.38
N HIS A 300 1.19 3.70 9.67
CA HIS A 300 0.81 2.59 10.52
C HIS A 300 0.06 1.58 9.65
N THR A 301 0.62 0.37 9.55
CA THR A 301 0.15 -0.66 8.61
C THR A 301 -0.59 -1.78 9.35
N ASP A 302 -1.39 -2.54 8.62
CA ASP A 302 -1.92 -3.83 9.08
C ASP A 302 -0.81 -4.91 9.16
N VAL A 303 -1.19 -6.16 9.45
CA VAL A 303 -0.24 -7.28 9.52
C VAL A 303 0.40 -7.60 8.16
N ASN A 304 -0.24 -7.24 7.06
CA ASN A 304 0.21 -7.48 5.69
C ASN A 304 1.02 -6.31 5.09
N GLY A 305 1.16 -5.21 5.85
CA GLY A 305 1.87 -4.01 5.40
C GLY A 305 1.00 -3.01 4.62
N ALA A 306 -0.33 -3.18 4.59
CA ALA A 306 -1.24 -2.19 4.02
C ALA A 306 -1.38 -0.98 4.96
N PRO A 307 -1.21 0.26 4.45
CA PRO A 307 -1.38 1.47 5.27
C PRO A 307 -2.81 1.60 5.78
N GLU A 308 -3.00 1.73 7.08
CA GLU A 308 -4.30 1.95 7.71
C GLU A 308 -4.45 3.34 8.31
N GLU A 309 -3.39 3.89 8.90
CA GLU A 309 -3.33 5.26 9.39
C GLU A 309 -2.03 5.94 8.96
N MET A 310 -2.07 7.27 8.92
CA MET A 310 -0.88 8.12 8.88
C MET A 310 -0.96 9.15 10.00
N THR A 311 0.19 9.41 10.63
CA THR A 311 0.35 10.45 11.63
C THR A 311 1.41 11.45 11.20
N ASP A 312 1.33 12.67 11.72
CA ASP A 312 2.42 13.63 11.69
C ASP A 312 3.48 13.31 12.77
N SER A 313 4.52 14.14 12.86
CA SER A 313 5.62 13.98 13.83
C SER A 313 5.18 14.11 15.29
N ASP A 314 4.06 14.76 15.55
CA ASP A 314 3.48 14.91 16.89
C ASP A 314 2.58 13.74 17.28
N GLY A 315 2.32 12.81 16.37
CA GLY A 315 1.47 11.64 16.57
C GLY A 315 -0.02 11.90 16.29
N LYS A 316 -0.38 13.05 15.70
CA LYS A 316 -1.75 13.34 15.32
C LYS A 316 -2.10 12.59 14.02
N ILE A 317 -3.27 11.92 13.99
CA ILE A 317 -3.76 11.28 12.77
C ILE A 317 -4.08 12.35 11.73
N VAL A 318 -3.51 12.17 10.53
CA VAL A 318 -3.76 13.03 9.37
C VAL A 318 -4.54 12.31 8.28
N TRP A 319 -4.51 11.00 8.28
CA TRP A 319 -5.25 10.15 7.35
C TRP A 319 -5.53 8.79 7.97
N GLU A 320 -6.70 8.21 7.71
CA GLU A 320 -7.02 6.84 8.12
C GLU A 320 -7.96 6.17 7.12
N THR A 321 -7.87 4.84 7.03
CA THR A 321 -8.73 4.01 6.17
C THR A 321 -8.97 2.64 6.78
N GLY A 322 -10.05 1.99 6.35
CA GLY A 322 -10.32 0.57 6.57
C GLY A 322 -10.48 -0.14 5.23
N TYR A 323 -10.09 -1.41 5.17
CA TYR A 323 -10.16 -2.21 3.95
C TYR A 323 -11.10 -3.40 4.12
N GLN A 324 -11.80 -3.72 3.03
CA GLN A 324 -12.35 -5.05 2.83
C GLN A 324 -11.21 -6.04 2.58
N VAL A 325 -11.48 -7.32 2.74
CA VAL A 325 -10.51 -8.41 2.57
C VAL A 325 -9.73 -8.35 1.25
N TRP A 326 -10.37 -7.89 0.17
CA TRP A 326 -9.75 -7.77 -1.15
C TRP A 326 -9.17 -6.37 -1.44
N GLY A 327 -8.93 -5.58 -0.39
CA GLY A 327 -8.28 -4.28 -0.51
C GLY A 327 -9.17 -3.11 -0.92
N ASN A 328 -10.46 -3.34 -1.18
CA ASN A 328 -11.40 -2.24 -1.41
C ASN A 328 -11.55 -1.40 -0.15
N THR A 329 -11.46 -0.10 -0.29
CA THR A 329 -11.64 0.85 0.82
C THR A 329 -13.08 0.80 1.33
N ILE A 330 -13.27 0.56 2.63
CA ILE A 330 -14.56 0.67 3.31
C ILE A 330 -14.86 2.14 3.56
N GLN A 331 -13.92 2.83 4.19
CA GLN A 331 -14.00 4.24 4.52
C GLN A 331 -12.61 4.84 4.49
N GLU A 332 -12.47 6.01 3.92
CA GLU A 332 -11.24 6.81 3.95
C GLU A 332 -11.54 8.18 4.54
N LYS A 333 -10.74 8.61 5.52
CA LYS A 333 -10.87 9.92 6.17
C LYS A 333 -9.57 10.67 6.04
N ASP A 334 -9.64 11.85 5.48
CA ASP A 334 -8.56 12.82 5.43
C ASP A 334 -8.79 13.89 6.50
N HIS A 335 -7.85 13.98 7.45
CA HIS A 335 -7.90 14.94 8.55
C HIS A 335 -6.88 16.08 8.39
N GLY A 336 -6.02 15.99 7.37
CA GLY A 336 -4.88 16.91 7.23
C GLY A 336 -4.55 17.34 5.80
N GLY A 337 -5.45 17.18 4.84
CA GLY A 337 -5.22 17.49 3.43
C GLY A 337 -4.18 16.54 2.80
N VAL A 338 -4.23 15.26 3.18
CA VAL A 338 -3.25 14.26 2.75
C VAL A 338 -3.92 13.25 1.83
N GLU A 339 -3.69 13.39 0.53
CA GLU A 339 -4.03 12.32 -0.41
C GLU A 339 -3.01 11.19 -0.30
N GLN A 340 -3.46 9.98 0.06
CA GLN A 340 -2.62 8.79 0.23
C GLN A 340 -3.06 7.68 -0.74
N ASN A 341 -2.15 7.29 -1.64
CA ASN A 341 -2.44 6.38 -2.75
C ASN A 341 -1.74 5.03 -2.65
N LEU A 342 -0.73 4.86 -1.77
CA LEU A 342 -0.16 3.53 -1.57
C LEU A 342 -1.20 2.58 -0.94
N ARG A 343 -1.20 1.35 -1.41
CA ARG A 343 -2.04 0.26 -0.94
C ARG A 343 -1.16 -0.95 -0.59
N TYR A 344 -1.72 -2.15 -0.54
CA TYR A 344 -1.01 -3.36 -0.18
C TYR A 344 0.16 -3.64 -1.12
N GLN A 345 1.30 -4.04 -0.55
CA GLN A 345 2.53 -4.44 -1.29
C GLN A 345 2.94 -3.51 -2.44
N GLY A 346 2.91 -2.20 -2.21
CA GLY A 346 3.37 -1.22 -3.19
C GLY A 346 2.38 -0.92 -4.31
N GLN A 347 1.14 -1.40 -4.23
CA GLN A 347 0.08 -0.96 -5.11
C GLN A 347 -0.17 0.53 -4.94
N TYR A 348 -0.52 1.19 -6.03
CA TYR A 348 -0.86 2.61 -6.08
C TYR A 348 -2.29 2.78 -6.61
N LEU A 349 -3.15 3.38 -5.80
CA LEU A 349 -4.54 3.65 -6.17
C LEU A 349 -4.61 4.79 -7.18
N ASP A 350 -5.13 4.52 -8.34
CA ASP A 350 -5.58 5.53 -9.29
C ASP A 350 -7.02 5.93 -8.97
N ARG A 351 -7.19 7.10 -8.37
CA ARG A 351 -8.49 7.58 -7.83
C ARG A 351 -9.54 7.83 -8.91
N GLU A 352 -9.10 8.06 -10.13
CA GLU A 352 -9.96 8.24 -11.29
C GLU A 352 -10.62 6.94 -11.75
N THR A 353 -9.96 5.80 -11.53
CA THR A 353 -10.44 4.47 -11.96
C THR A 353 -10.89 3.58 -10.80
N GLY A 354 -10.32 3.84 -9.62
CA GLY A 354 -10.43 2.97 -8.46
C GLY A 354 -9.64 1.65 -8.60
N LEU A 355 -8.58 1.67 -9.44
CA LEU A 355 -7.66 0.55 -9.67
C LEU A 355 -6.37 0.77 -8.88
#